data_f7830fdf2e140bccb290e1e1318b1b75
#
_entry.id   f7830fdf2e140bccb290e1e1318b1b75
#
_cell.length_a   1.000
_cell.length_b   1.000
_cell.length_c   1.000
_cell.angle_alpha   90.00
_cell.angle_beta   90.00
_cell.angle_gamma   90.00
#
_symmetry.space_group_name_H-M   'P 1'
#
loop_
_entity.id
_entity.type
_entity.pdbx_description
1 polymer ?
#
loop_
_entity_poly.entity_id
_entity_poly.type
_entity_poly.pdbx_seq_one_letter_code
_entity_poly.pdbx_strand_id
1 'polypeptide(L)'
;MLRKIIFICMLPVAIMAQELTYDNKALAPGWTNLTFTPPSASSYTLASFSPAKDGDVINQREENTSLHNIYDNKVTLLNFMYTTCTDINGCPLATAVFHKIQQKLSKD
;
A
#
# COMPACT_ATOMS: atom_id res chain seq x y z
N MET A 1 2.40 -56.56 29.72
CA MET A 1 1.62 -55.53 29.02
C MET A 1 2.32 -54.19 29.21
N LEU A 2 3.06 -53.75 28.20
CA LEU A 2 3.94 -52.54 28.27
C LEU A 2 3.17 -51.37 27.66
N ARG A 3 2.63 -50.43 28.50
CA ARG A 3 1.97 -49.19 28.07
C ARG A 3 3.02 -48.22 27.58
N LYS A 4 3.12 -48.03 26.27
CA LYS A 4 3.92 -46.96 25.66
C LYS A 4 3.21 -45.63 25.92
N ILE A 5 3.80 -44.77 26.75
CA ILE A 5 3.38 -43.37 26.97
C ILE A 5 4.02 -42.56 25.83
N ILE A 6 3.21 -42.08 24.90
CA ILE A 6 3.63 -41.15 23.86
C ILE A 6 3.62 -39.75 24.45
N PHE A 7 4.82 -39.19 24.68
CA PHE A 7 5.00 -37.78 25.05
C PHE A 7 4.85 -36.91 23.78
N ILE A 8 3.69 -36.30 23.62
CA ILE A 8 3.51 -35.27 22.56
C ILE A 8 4.17 -33.99 23.05
N CYS A 9 5.33 -33.70 22.49
CA CYS A 9 6.05 -32.45 22.73
C CYS A 9 5.34 -31.32 21.95
N MET A 10 4.47 -30.55 22.63
CA MET A 10 3.92 -29.31 22.07
C MET A 10 5.02 -28.26 22.03
N LEU A 11 5.62 -28.07 20.86
CA LEU A 11 6.48 -26.92 20.60
C LEU A 11 5.58 -25.67 20.48
N PRO A 12 5.85 -24.58 21.24
CA PRO A 12 5.15 -23.33 21.02
C PRO A 12 5.62 -22.74 19.69
N VAL A 13 4.70 -22.60 18.76
CA VAL A 13 4.92 -21.81 17.53
C VAL A 13 4.96 -20.35 17.95
N ALA A 14 6.16 -19.81 18.10
CA ALA A 14 6.34 -18.38 18.28
C ALA A 14 6.00 -17.70 16.96
N ILE A 15 4.80 -17.09 16.90
CA ILE A 15 4.43 -16.19 15.82
C ILE A 15 5.31 -14.95 15.97
N MET A 16 6.37 -14.89 15.17
CA MET A 16 7.18 -13.69 15.02
C MET A 16 6.32 -12.64 14.30
N ALA A 17 5.71 -11.72 15.05
CA ALA A 17 5.19 -10.50 14.49
C ALA A 17 6.36 -9.74 13.87
N GLN A 18 6.43 -9.68 12.54
CA GLN A 18 7.36 -8.79 11.86
C GLN A 18 6.88 -7.37 12.13
N GLU A 19 7.55 -6.66 13.03
CA GLU A 19 7.41 -5.22 13.15
C GLU A 19 7.85 -4.60 11.81
N LEU A 20 6.90 -4.01 11.11
CA LEU A 20 7.18 -3.15 9.96
C LEU A 20 7.98 -1.96 10.47
N THR A 21 9.30 -2.05 10.41
CA THR A 21 10.17 -0.91 10.69
C THR A 21 9.90 0.15 9.62
N TYR A 22 9.31 1.26 10.05
CA TYR A 22 9.11 2.42 9.21
C TYR A 22 10.47 3.04 8.86
N ASP A 23 10.88 2.91 7.59
CA ASP A 23 12.12 3.49 7.06
C ASP A 23 11.94 5.01 6.89
N ASN A 24 12.53 5.80 7.76
CA ASN A 24 12.49 7.26 7.74
C ASN A 24 13.37 7.89 6.65
N LYS A 25 13.85 7.12 5.71
CA LYS A 25 14.67 7.64 4.61
C LYS A 25 13.84 8.51 3.68
N ALA A 26 14.32 9.73 3.40
CA ALA A 26 13.69 10.62 2.44
C ALA A 26 13.53 9.93 1.07
N LEU A 27 12.31 9.89 0.53
CA LEU A 27 11.99 9.25 -0.75
C LEU A 27 12.36 10.15 -1.94
N ALA A 28 12.22 11.47 -1.78
CA ALA A 28 12.45 12.47 -2.82
C ALA A 28 12.63 13.85 -2.18
N PRO A 29 13.15 14.85 -2.91
CA PRO A 29 13.04 16.23 -2.49
C PRO A 29 11.58 16.56 -2.15
N GLY A 30 11.35 17.34 -1.09
CA GLY A 30 10.01 17.63 -0.57
C GLY A 30 9.43 16.59 0.41
N TRP A 31 10.09 15.46 0.60
CA TRP A 31 9.67 14.48 1.61
C TRP A 31 9.88 15.05 3.02
N THR A 32 8.86 14.94 3.84
CA THR A 32 8.94 15.20 5.29
C THR A 32 8.52 13.95 6.05
N ASN A 33 9.20 13.67 7.15
CA ASN A 33 8.82 12.56 8.01
C ASN A 33 7.47 12.81 8.68
N LEU A 34 6.76 11.73 9.00
CA LEU A 34 5.52 11.83 9.77
C LEU A 34 5.81 12.44 11.14
N THR A 35 4.94 13.33 11.58
CA THR A 35 4.98 13.95 12.93
C THR A 35 4.26 13.09 13.99
N PHE A 36 3.75 11.94 13.60
CA PHE A 36 3.04 11.00 14.46
C PHE A 36 3.47 9.56 14.16
N THR A 37 3.23 8.66 15.10
CA THR A 37 3.43 7.23 14.89
C THR A 37 2.20 6.66 14.17
N PRO A 38 2.36 6.10 12.95
CA PRO A 38 1.23 5.49 12.27
C PRO A 38 0.72 4.26 13.04
N PRO A 39 -0.58 3.98 13.02
CA PRO A 39 -1.12 2.76 13.63
C PRO A 39 -0.56 1.52 12.91
N SER A 40 -0.45 0.43 13.66
CA SER A 40 0.00 -0.84 13.08
C SER A 40 -0.96 -1.32 12.00
N ALA A 41 -0.42 -2.00 10.99
CA ALA A 41 -1.25 -2.60 9.95
C ALA A 41 -2.30 -3.54 10.59
N SER A 42 -3.52 -3.51 10.06
CA SER A 42 -4.67 -4.28 10.55
C SER A 42 -5.16 -3.94 11.98
N SER A 43 -4.62 -2.91 12.62
CA SER A 43 -5.09 -2.47 13.95
C SER A 43 -6.28 -1.51 13.90
N TYR A 44 -6.74 -1.16 12.70
CA TYR A 44 -7.84 -0.21 12.50
C TYR A 44 -8.69 -0.61 11.29
N THR A 45 -9.92 -0.10 11.27
CA THR A 45 -10.84 -0.29 10.15
C THR A 45 -11.06 1.05 9.46
N LEU A 46 -10.89 1.08 8.14
CA LEU A 46 -11.20 2.27 7.35
C LEU A 46 -12.71 2.39 7.16
N ALA A 47 -13.25 3.56 7.44
CA ALA A 47 -14.65 3.86 7.16
C ALA A 47 -14.86 3.96 5.64
N SER A 48 -15.96 3.39 5.15
CA SER A 48 -16.40 3.61 3.77
C SER A 48 -17.07 4.98 3.68
N PHE A 49 -16.61 5.84 2.76
CA PHE A 49 -17.20 7.17 2.58
C PHE A 49 -18.34 7.16 1.59
N SER A 50 -18.09 6.73 0.36
CA SER A 50 -19.08 6.70 -0.72
C SER A 50 -18.59 5.80 -1.86
N PRO A 51 -19.48 5.34 -2.74
CA PRO A 51 -19.08 4.71 -3.99
C PRO A 51 -18.17 5.63 -4.81
N ALA A 52 -17.11 5.07 -5.39
CA ALA A 52 -16.25 5.80 -6.31
C ALA A 52 -17.06 6.28 -7.52
N LYS A 53 -16.89 7.53 -7.92
CA LYS A 53 -17.53 8.08 -9.10
C LYS A 53 -16.90 7.53 -10.37
N ASP A 54 -17.70 7.25 -11.36
CA ASP A 54 -17.24 6.91 -12.71
C ASP A 54 -16.93 8.18 -13.52
N GLY A 55 -16.22 8.00 -14.63
CA GLY A 55 -15.90 9.05 -15.57
C GLY A 55 -15.13 8.49 -16.76
N ASP A 56 -15.33 9.09 -17.94
CA ASP A 56 -14.61 8.70 -19.14
C ASP A 56 -13.17 9.20 -19.07
N VAL A 57 -12.23 8.33 -19.42
CA VAL A 57 -10.80 8.61 -19.43
C VAL A 57 -10.14 7.98 -20.64
N ILE A 58 -8.94 8.44 -20.97
CA ILE A 58 -8.08 7.85 -22.00
C ILE A 58 -6.95 7.12 -21.28
N ASN A 59 -6.75 5.85 -21.61
CA ASN A 59 -5.69 5.04 -21.01
C ASN A 59 -4.33 5.32 -21.68
N GLN A 60 -3.26 4.68 -21.19
CA GLN A 60 -1.90 4.84 -21.72
C GLN A 60 -1.71 4.28 -23.16
N ARG A 61 -2.72 3.63 -23.72
CA ARG A 61 -2.74 3.17 -25.14
C ARG A 61 -3.61 4.06 -26.02
N GLU A 62 -3.97 5.24 -25.52
CA GLU A 62 -4.86 6.21 -26.20
C GLU A 62 -6.26 5.67 -26.49
N GLU A 63 -6.73 4.67 -25.74
CA GLU A 63 -8.06 4.10 -25.86
C GLU A 63 -9.02 4.73 -24.87
N ASN A 64 -10.25 4.99 -25.30
CA ASN A 64 -11.32 5.45 -24.42
C ASN A 64 -11.73 4.32 -23.46
N THR A 65 -11.85 4.62 -22.18
CA THR A 65 -12.30 3.71 -21.14
C THR A 65 -12.98 4.49 -20.02
N SER A 66 -13.48 3.81 -18.98
CA SER A 66 -13.99 4.47 -17.79
C SER A 66 -13.14 4.17 -16.56
N LEU A 67 -13.26 5.02 -15.55
CA LEU A 67 -12.59 4.81 -14.27
C LEU A 67 -13.03 3.49 -13.62
N HIS A 68 -14.32 3.15 -13.68
CA HIS A 68 -14.83 1.89 -13.14
C HIS A 68 -14.21 0.67 -13.82
N ASN A 69 -13.96 0.70 -15.12
CA ASN A 69 -13.26 -0.37 -15.82
C ASN A 69 -11.81 -0.52 -15.36
N ILE A 70 -11.17 0.59 -14.97
CA ILE A 70 -9.80 0.57 -14.44
C ILE A 70 -9.78 0.02 -13.01
N TYR A 71 -10.76 0.40 -12.18
CA TYR A 71 -10.83 -0.03 -10.77
C TYR A 71 -11.19 -1.50 -10.62
N ASP A 72 -12.03 -2.03 -11.47
CA ASP A 72 -12.65 -3.36 -11.52
C ASP A 72 -12.08 -4.37 -10.49
N ASN A 73 -12.79 -4.51 -9.35
CA ASN A 73 -12.45 -5.41 -8.25
C ASN A 73 -11.01 -5.32 -7.71
N LYS A 74 -10.36 -4.15 -7.86
CA LYS A 74 -8.99 -3.91 -7.42
C LYS A 74 -8.94 -2.84 -6.34
N VAL A 75 -7.98 -2.96 -5.42
CA VAL A 75 -7.58 -1.84 -4.58
C VAL A 75 -6.77 -0.89 -5.46
N THR A 76 -7.29 0.33 -5.65
CA THR A 76 -6.69 1.33 -6.54
C THR A 76 -6.28 2.57 -5.76
N LEU A 77 -5.05 3.00 -5.95
CA LEU A 77 -4.56 4.31 -5.50
C LEU A 77 -4.63 5.28 -6.67
N LEU A 78 -5.48 6.31 -6.54
CA LEU A 78 -5.65 7.33 -7.56
C LEU A 78 -4.96 8.62 -7.15
N ASN A 79 -4.19 9.19 -8.05
CA ASN A 79 -3.59 10.51 -7.88
C ASN A 79 -3.77 11.35 -9.15
N PHE A 80 -3.98 12.64 -8.97
CA PHE A 80 -4.08 13.62 -10.06
C PHE A 80 -2.79 14.43 -10.12
N MET A 81 -2.16 14.46 -11.28
CA MET A 81 -0.92 15.19 -11.47
C MET A 81 -0.86 15.86 -12.85
N TYR A 82 -0.03 16.88 -12.95
CA TYR A 82 0.25 17.54 -14.22
C TYR A 82 1.63 17.13 -14.73
N THR A 83 1.77 16.94 -16.04
CA THR A 83 3.04 16.57 -16.68
C THR A 83 4.10 17.67 -16.57
N THR A 84 3.67 18.93 -16.40
CA THR A 84 4.53 20.11 -16.30
C THR A 84 4.61 20.66 -14.86
N CYS A 85 4.23 19.88 -13.85
CA CYS A 85 4.27 20.31 -12.46
C CYS A 85 5.71 20.47 -11.98
N THR A 86 6.07 21.68 -11.54
CA THR A 86 7.41 22.03 -11.03
C THR A 86 7.47 22.08 -9.50
N ASP A 87 6.33 21.94 -8.81
CA ASP A 87 6.29 21.91 -7.35
C ASP A 87 6.86 20.59 -6.83
N ILE A 88 8.04 20.65 -6.23
CA ILE A 88 8.74 19.46 -5.70
C ILE A 88 7.97 18.72 -4.60
N ASN A 89 7.12 19.42 -3.85
CA ASN A 89 6.26 18.85 -2.80
C ASN A 89 4.95 18.25 -3.36
N GLY A 90 4.68 18.49 -4.63
CA GLY A 90 3.50 18.02 -5.35
C GLY A 90 3.78 16.76 -6.19
N CYS A 91 3.65 16.91 -7.52
CA CYS A 91 3.70 15.76 -8.44
C CYS A 91 5.01 14.95 -8.39
N PRO A 92 6.23 15.54 -8.30
CA PRO A 92 7.47 14.77 -8.19
C PRO A 92 7.50 13.89 -6.94
N LEU A 93 7.09 14.43 -5.78
CA LEU A 93 7.00 13.66 -4.55
C LEU A 93 5.97 12.54 -4.66
N ALA A 94 4.77 12.82 -5.16
CA ALA A 94 3.74 11.82 -5.37
C ALA A 94 4.23 10.68 -6.28
N THR A 95 4.90 11.00 -7.38
CA THR A 95 5.49 10.02 -8.31
C THR A 95 6.50 9.12 -7.59
N ALA A 96 7.38 9.68 -6.77
CA ALA A 96 8.37 8.91 -6.00
C ALA A 96 7.69 7.97 -5.00
N VAL A 97 6.63 8.42 -4.32
CA VAL A 97 5.85 7.59 -3.38
C VAL A 97 5.18 6.44 -4.11
N PHE A 98 4.50 6.68 -5.23
CA PHE A 98 3.85 5.64 -6.03
C PHE A 98 4.85 4.61 -6.55
N HIS A 99 5.99 5.05 -7.06
CA HIS A 99 7.06 4.15 -7.48
C HIS A 99 7.56 3.26 -6.33
N LYS A 100 7.72 3.82 -5.13
CA LYS A 100 8.13 3.05 -3.95
C LYS A 100 7.09 2.01 -3.53
N ILE A 101 5.79 2.36 -3.58
CA ILE A 101 4.70 1.42 -3.32
C ILE A 101 4.75 0.29 -4.34
N GLN A 102 4.86 0.60 -5.64
CA GLN A 102 4.96 -0.40 -6.70
C GLN A 102 6.14 -1.36 -6.47
N GLN A 103 7.31 -0.84 -6.10
CA GLN A 103 8.48 -1.67 -5.79
C GLN A 103 8.27 -2.61 -4.60
N LYS A 104 7.48 -2.20 -3.62
CA LYS A 104 7.14 -3.07 -2.48
C LYS A 104 6.17 -4.17 -2.88
N LEU A 105 5.11 -3.83 -3.61
CA LEU A 105 4.09 -4.79 -4.05
C LEU A 105 4.62 -5.81 -5.08
N SER A 106 5.68 -5.50 -5.82
CA SER A 106 6.28 -6.42 -6.79
C SER A 106 7.22 -7.46 -6.16
N LYS A 107 7.44 -7.41 -4.84
CA LYS A 107 8.32 -8.35 -4.12
C LYS A 107 7.55 -9.42 -3.36
N ASP A 108 6.25 -9.28 -3.25
CA ASP A 108 5.30 -10.22 -2.66
C ASP A 108 4.63 -11.05 -3.75
#